data_1909160fcf4bdc984ffe3fd0aabaece9
#
_entry.id   1909160fcf4bdc984ffe3fd0aabaece9
#
_cell.length_a   1.000
_cell.length_b   1.000
_cell.length_c   1.000
_cell.angle_alpha   90.00
_cell.angle_beta   90.00
_cell.angle_gamma   90.00
#
_symmetry.space_group_name_H-M   'P 1'
#
loop_
_entity.id
_entity.type
_entity.pdbx_description
1 polymer ?
#
loop_
_entity_poly.entity_id
_entity_poly.type
_entity_poly.pdbx_seq_one_letter_code
_entity_poly.pdbx_strand_id
1 'polypeptide(L)'
;MPEVVLTGAAGRIEGRYSPGKRENAPIALILHPHPRAGGHMNHPVAVQMYHLFMKRGFSTLRFNFRGVGRSQGEFDGGIGELADAATALDWLQTTNPTATQCWVAGYSFGAWVSMQLLMRRPETDGFISVSPPANMYDFSFLAPCPASGLFLHGSADTVVPNVEVERVVTKLRSQKGIVIDYDLIEGATHFWAEHLPSVESHVGDYLDKRLAAEPA
;
A
#
# COMPACT_ATOMS: atom_id res chain seq x y z
N MET A 1 1.99 17.74 -9.74
CA MET A 1 2.77 16.73 -8.99
C MET A 1 3.95 16.33 -9.85
N PRO A 2 5.18 16.52 -9.38
CA PRO A 2 6.38 16.25 -10.18
C PRO A 2 6.49 14.76 -10.53
N GLU A 3 6.82 14.51 -11.77
CA GLU A 3 7.22 13.21 -12.25
C GLU A 3 8.63 12.93 -11.72
N VAL A 4 8.85 11.71 -11.24
CA VAL A 4 10.16 11.24 -10.82
C VAL A 4 10.52 9.97 -11.58
N VAL A 5 11.80 9.79 -11.80
CA VAL A 5 12.33 8.58 -12.43
C VAL A 5 13.36 7.99 -11.47
N LEU A 6 13.14 6.74 -11.08
CA LEU A 6 14.04 5.99 -10.23
C LEU A 6 14.80 4.97 -11.08
N THR A 7 15.97 4.58 -10.63
CA THR A 7 16.77 3.52 -11.28
C THR A 7 16.59 2.23 -10.51
N GLY A 8 15.80 1.30 -11.05
CA GLY A 8 15.58 -0.03 -10.51
C GLY A 8 16.44 -1.10 -11.17
N ALA A 9 16.34 -2.33 -10.67
CA ALA A 9 17.11 -3.47 -11.17
C ALA A 9 16.79 -3.81 -12.64
N ALA A 10 15.54 -3.61 -13.08
CA ALA A 10 15.10 -3.81 -14.47
C ALA A 10 15.18 -2.53 -15.32
N GLY A 11 15.80 -1.47 -14.82
CA GLY A 11 15.92 -0.18 -15.48
C GLY A 11 15.05 0.91 -14.85
N ARG A 12 14.59 1.85 -15.67
CA ARG A 12 13.80 3.00 -15.21
C ARG A 12 12.47 2.59 -14.57
N ILE A 13 12.15 3.21 -13.43
CA ILE A 13 10.85 3.14 -12.76
C ILE A 13 10.23 4.55 -12.80
N GLU A 14 9.03 4.66 -13.36
CA GLU A 14 8.23 5.89 -13.42
C GLU A 14 7.44 6.08 -12.13
N GLY A 15 7.49 7.29 -11.54
CA GLY A 15 6.74 7.61 -10.33
C GLY A 15 6.16 9.02 -10.29
N ARG A 16 5.31 9.24 -9.29
CA ARG A 16 4.76 10.54 -8.92
C ARG A 16 5.02 10.78 -7.45
N TYR A 17 5.77 11.80 -7.15
CA TYR A 17 6.14 12.17 -5.79
C TYR A 17 5.48 13.49 -5.38
N SER A 18 5.06 13.58 -4.14
CA SER A 18 4.66 14.82 -3.48
C SER A 18 5.45 14.97 -2.19
N PRO A 19 6.26 16.03 -2.03
CA PRO A 19 6.93 16.27 -0.78
C PRO A 19 5.94 16.62 0.32
N GLY A 20 6.26 16.23 1.54
CA GLY A 20 5.51 16.61 2.73
C GLY A 20 5.63 18.08 3.03
N LYS A 21 4.82 18.54 3.98
CA LYS A 21 4.77 19.97 4.35
C LYS A 21 5.89 20.39 5.31
N ARG A 22 6.57 19.44 5.94
CA ARG A 22 7.63 19.66 6.94
C ARG A 22 8.85 18.87 6.55
N GLU A 23 10.03 19.29 6.99
CA GLU A 23 11.29 18.59 6.75
C GLU A 23 11.29 17.15 7.30
N ASN A 24 10.67 16.95 8.47
CA ASN A 24 10.52 15.63 9.11
C ASN A 24 9.17 14.97 8.81
N ALA A 25 8.55 15.29 7.67
CA ALA A 25 7.28 14.69 7.27
C ALA A 25 7.38 13.17 7.20
N PRO A 26 6.36 12.43 7.66
CA PRO A 26 6.31 10.99 7.47
C PRO A 26 6.25 10.66 5.98
N ILE A 27 6.64 9.44 5.62
CA ILE A 27 6.66 8.96 4.23
C ILE A 27 5.62 7.86 4.00
N ALA A 28 5.06 7.82 2.78
CA ALA A 28 4.14 6.76 2.36
C ALA A 28 4.41 6.31 0.94
N LEU A 29 4.53 5.01 0.75
CA LEU A 29 4.67 4.36 -0.55
C LEU A 29 3.37 3.67 -0.95
N ILE A 30 2.87 3.96 -2.17
CA ILE A 30 1.59 3.45 -2.68
C ILE A 30 1.83 2.51 -3.86
N LEU A 31 1.29 1.29 -3.77
CA LEU A 31 1.44 0.23 -4.74
C LEU A 31 0.11 -0.06 -5.46
N HIS A 32 0.16 -0.08 -6.78
CA HIS A 32 -1.00 -0.25 -7.66
C HIS A 32 -1.40 -1.72 -7.86
N PRO A 33 -2.62 -2.02 -8.39
CA PRO A 33 -3.08 -3.38 -8.62
C PRO A 33 -2.32 -4.09 -9.74
N HIS A 34 -2.75 -5.31 -10.08
CA HIS A 34 -2.02 -6.26 -10.92
C HIS A 34 -1.67 -5.68 -12.31
N PRO A 35 -0.37 -5.65 -12.68
CA PRO A 35 0.11 -5.09 -13.95
C PRO A 35 -0.60 -5.67 -15.19
N ARG A 36 -0.74 -6.99 -15.26
CA ARG A 36 -1.37 -7.68 -16.39
C ARG A 36 -2.90 -7.60 -16.41
N ALA A 37 -3.51 -7.04 -15.36
CA ALA A 37 -4.95 -6.75 -15.29
C ALA A 37 -5.25 -5.26 -15.49
N GLY A 38 -4.37 -4.52 -16.16
CA GLY A 38 -4.53 -3.09 -16.41
C GLY A 38 -4.18 -2.21 -15.21
N GLY A 39 -3.50 -2.76 -14.19
CA GLY A 39 -3.06 -2.01 -13.03
C GLY A 39 -1.94 -1.01 -13.39
N HIS A 40 -2.05 0.19 -12.86
CA HIS A 40 -1.06 1.25 -13.00
C HIS A 40 -1.19 2.27 -11.86
N MET A 41 -0.17 3.10 -11.63
CA MET A 41 -0.13 4.06 -10.52
C MET A 41 -1.25 5.10 -10.54
N ASN A 42 -1.93 5.30 -11.67
CA ASN A 42 -3.08 6.21 -11.78
C ASN A 42 -4.44 5.50 -11.60
N HIS A 43 -4.45 4.23 -11.15
CA HIS A 43 -5.69 3.55 -10.79
C HIS A 43 -6.43 4.33 -9.69
N PRO A 44 -7.77 4.53 -9.77
CA PRO A 44 -8.52 5.39 -8.84
C PRO A 44 -8.24 5.11 -7.36
N VAL A 45 -8.20 3.85 -6.93
CA VAL A 45 -7.92 3.48 -5.53
C VAL A 45 -6.50 3.88 -5.12
N ALA A 46 -5.49 3.66 -5.98
CA ALA A 46 -4.11 4.05 -5.70
C ALA A 46 -3.96 5.58 -5.63
N VAL A 47 -4.63 6.31 -6.51
CA VAL A 47 -4.67 7.78 -6.49
C VAL A 47 -5.37 8.30 -5.25
N GLN A 48 -6.47 7.66 -4.83
CA GLN A 48 -7.19 8.02 -3.61
C GLN A 48 -6.30 7.86 -2.37
N MET A 49 -5.66 6.70 -2.20
CA MET A 49 -4.72 6.48 -1.09
C MET A 49 -3.58 7.51 -1.11
N TYR A 50 -2.97 7.76 -2.28
CA TYR A 50 -1.92 8.77 -2.43
C TYR A 50 -2.37 10.14 -1.92
N HIS A 51 -3.58 10.59 -2.29
CA HIS A 51 -4.11 11.88 -1.84
C HIS A 51 -4.43 11.91 -0.35
N LEU A 52 -4.88 10.80 0.23
CA LEU A 52 -5.17 10.70 1.66
C LEU A 52 -3.93 10.90 2.53
N PHE A 53 -2.80 10.28 2.15
CA PHE A 53 -1.53 10.51 2.81
C PHE A 53 -1.01 11.94 2.57
N MET A 54 -1.05 12.41 1.32
CA MET A 54 -0.61 13.76 0.97
C MET A 54 -1.38 14.85 1.74
N LYS A 55 -2.71 14.74 1.86
CA LYS A 55 -3.56 15.67 2.62
C LYS A 55 -3.13 15.73 4.11
N ARG A 56 -2.62 14.62 4.66
CA ARG A 56 -2.13 14.51 6.04
C ARG A 56 -0.67 14.92 6.23
N GLY A 57 -0.06 15.47 5.18
CA GLY A 57 1.28 16.07 5.24
C GLY A 57 2.42 15.09 4.98
N PHE A 58 2.14 13.85 4.56
CA PHE A 58 3.17 12.88 4.19
C PHE A 58 3.93 13.27 2.93
N SER A 59 5.21 12.93 2.88
CA SER A 59 5.94 12.79 1.62
C SER A 59 5.50 11.47 0.98
N THR A 60 4.81 11.55 -0.16
CA THR A 60 4.09 10.39 -0.71
C THR A 60 4.58 10.06 -2.11
N LEU A 61 4.89 8.79 -2.36
CA LEU A 61 5.29 8.26 -3.66
C LEU A 61 4.30 7.19 -4.13
N ARG A 62 3.86 7.29 -5.38
CA ARG A 62 3.25 6.22 -6.15
C ARG A 62 4.03 6.00 -7.43
N PHE A 63 4.15 4.76 -7.88
CA PHE A 63 4.99 4.42 -9.03
C PHE A 63 4.36 3.30 -9.86
N ASN A 64 4.84 3.14 -11.08
CA ASN A 64 4.49 2.03 -11.94
C ASN A 64 5.50 0.89 -11.75
N PHE A 65 5.00 -0.32 -11.46
CA PHE A 65 5.81 -1.54 -11.50
C PHE A 65 6.42 -1.73 -12.89
N ARG A 66 7.46 -2.55 -12.96
CA ARG A 66 8.11 -2.95 -14.22
C ARG A 66 7.11 -3.36 -15.28
N GLY A 67 7.38 -2.98 -16.54
CA GLY A 67 6.50 -3.27 -17.66
C GLY A 67 5.21 -2.46 -17.72
N VAL A 68 4.98 -1.49 -16.80
CA VAL A 68 3.80 -0.64 -16.77
C VAL A 68 4.18 0.81 -17.13
N GLY A 69 3.41 1.43 -18.01
CA GLY A 69 3.63 2.81 -18.43
C GLY A 69 5.02 3.02 -19.00
N ARG A 70 5.81 3.90 -18.37
CA ARG A 70 7.20 4.16 -18.77
C ARG A 70 8.23 3.37 -17.96
N SER A 71 7.80 2.53 -17.04
CA SER A 71 8.70 1.65 -16.28
C SER A 71 9.22 0.53 -17.17
N GLN A 72 10.52 0.30 -17.14
CA GLN A 72 11.21 -0.72 -17.93
C GLN A 72 11.09 -2.10 -17.28
N GLY A 73 11.49 -3.14 -18.03
CA GLY A 73 11.39 -4.52 -17.61
C GLY A 73 10.06 -5.17 -17.98
N GLU A 74 9.82 -6.35 -17.44
CA GLU A 74 8.62 -7.16 -17.67
C GLU A 74 8.09 -7.67 -16.34
N PHE A 75 6.79 -7.96 -16.28
CA PHE A 75 6.14 -8.56 -15.12
C PHE A 75 6.82 -9.88 -14.72
N ASP A 76 7.21 -10.00 -13.45
CA ASP A 76 8.02 -11.10 -12.91
C ASP A 76 7.32 -11.81 -11.72
N GLY A 77 6.00 -11.92 -11.77
CA GLY A 77 5.23 -12.72 -10.82
C GLY A 77 5.29 -12.25 -9.36
N GLY A 78 5.72 -11.02 -9.12
CA GLY A 78 5.85 -10.42 -7.79
C GLY A 78 7.28 -10.33 -7.26
N ILE A 79 8.22 -11.15 -7.74
CA ILE A 79 9.62 -11.08 -7.29
C ILE A 79 10.26 -9.78 -7.75
N GLY A 80 10.14 -9.49 -9.03
CA GLY A 80 10.66 -8.26 -9.60
C GLY A 80 9.91 -7.03 -9.12
N GLU A 81 8.58 -7.12 -8.98
CA GLU A 81 7.74 -6.02 -8.47
C GLU A 81 8.08 -5.69 -7.01
N LEU A 82 8.45 -6.69 -6.21
CA LEU A 82 8.95 -6.47 -4.85
C LEU A 82 10.29 -5.73 -4.85
N ALA A 83 11.19 -6.06 -5.79
CA ALA A 83 12.47 -5.33 -5.95
C ALA A 83 12.23 -3.88 -6.38
N ASP A 84 11.25 -3.64 -7.27
CA ASP A 84 10.85 -2.29 -7.67
C ASP A 84 10.29 -1.49 -6.47
N ALA A 85 9.44 -2.12 -5.65
CA ALA A 85 8.88 -1.52 -4.45
C ALA A 85 9.97 -1.20 -3.40
N ALA A 86 10.95 -2.09 -3.21
CA ALA A 86 12.10 -1.84 -2.35
C ALA A 86 12.92 -0.65 -2.84
N THR A 87 13.22 -0.59 -4.15
CA THR A 87 13.92 0.56 -4.77
C THR A 87 13.13 1.87 -4.57
N ALA A 88 11.81 1.81 -4.74
CA ALA A 88 10.96 2.99 -4.56
C ALA A 88 10.97 3.47 -3.10
N LEU A 89 10.97 2.55 -2.13
CA LEU A 89 11.04 2.89 -0.72
C LEU A 89 12.42 3.45 -0.36
N ASP A 90 13.51 2.84 -0.85
CA ASP A 90 14.89 3.35 -0.63
C ASP A 90 15.03 4.78 -1.17
N TRP A 91 14.51 5.04 -2.37
CA TRP A 91 14.51 6.38 -2.94
C TRP A 91 13.72 7.37 -2.08
N LEU A 92 12.53 6.96 -1.59
CA LEU A 92 11.68 7.80 -0.76
C LEU A 92 12.34 8.12 0.58
N GLN A 93 12.99 7.15 1.23
CA GLN A 93 13.75 7.33 2.46
C GLN A 93 14.98 8.23 2.24
N THR A 94 15.73 8.02 1.17
CA THR A 94 16.90 8.84 0.84
C THR A 94 16.51 10.28 0.55
N THR A 95 15.36 10.50 -0.07
CA THR A 95 14.81 11.84 -0.36
C THR A 95 14.27 12.53 0.90
N ASN A 96 13.91 11.76 1.93
CA ASN A 96 13.33 12.25 3.18
C ASN A 96 14.07 11.63 4.39
N PRO A 97 15.35 11.97 4.61
CA PRO A 97 16.20 11.30 5.61
C PRO A 97 15.79 11.55 7.06
N THR A 98 14.96 12.56 7.30
CA THR A 98 14.45 12.96 8.63
C THR A 98 13.01 12.51 8.85
N ALA A 99 12.45 11.66 7.97
CA ALA A 99 11.08 11.19 8.10
C ALA A 99 10.83 10.52 9.45
N THR A 100 9.73 10.89 10.11
CA THR A 100 9.38 10.38 11.45
C THR A 100 8.69 9.04 11.42
N GLN A 101 8.04 8.68 10.31
CA GLN A 101 7.31 7.43 10.12
C GLN A 101 7.43 6.95 8.68
N CYS A 102 7.33 5.64 8.49
CA CYS A 102 7.31 4.97 7.19
C CYS A 102 6.04 4.13 7.04
N TRP A 103 5.26 4.39 6.00
CA TRP A 103 4.02 3.68 5.71
C TRP A 103 4.03 3.06 4.32
N VAL A 104 3.39 1.89 4.19
CA VAL A 104 3.14 1.26 2.89
C VAL A 104 1.64 1.05 2.70
N ALA A 105 1.16 1.31 1.49
CA ALA A 105 -0.24 1.09 1.15
C ALA A 105 -0.35 0.42 -0.22
N GLY A 106 -1.24 -0.55 -0.35
CA GLY A 106 -1.41 -1.26 -1.59
C GLY A 106 -2.85 -1.66 -1.87
N TYR A 107 -3.16 -1.83 -3.15
CA TYR A 107 -4.44 -2.31 -3.61
C TYR A 107 -4.26 -3.60 -4.42
N SER A 108 -5.06 -4.62 -4.10
CA SER A 108 -5.06 -5.91 -4.77
C SER A 108 -3.65 -6.52 -4.83
N PHE A 109 -3.09 -6.81 -5.98
CA PHE A 109 -1.71 -7.29 -6.14
C PHE A 109 -0.70 -6.38 -5.39
N GLY A 110 -0.87 -5.05 -5.48
CA GLY A 110 -0.05 -4.11 -4.73
C GLY A 110 -0.16 -4.28 -3.22
N ALA A 111 -1.31 -4.70 -2.69
CA ALA A 111 -1.48 -5.03 -1.29
C ALA A 111 -0.63 -6.25 -0.89
N TRP A 112 -0.59 -7.29 -1.71
CA TRP A 112 0.27 -8.45 -1.45
C TRP A 112 1.76 -8.11 -1.52
N VAL A 113 2.19 -7.33 -2.54
CA VAL A 113 3.59 -6.89 -2.64
C VAL A 113 3.97 -5.98 -1.47
N SER A 114 3.08 -5.07 -1.04
CA SER A 114 3.34 -4.19 0.11
C SER A 114 3.51 -4.97 1.41
N MET A 115 2.75 -6.07 1.61
CA MET A 115 2.91 -6.94 2.77
C MET A 115 4.24 -7.71 2.74
N GLN A 116 4.72 -8.13 1.57
CA GLN A 116 6.04 -8.73 1.43
C GLN A 116 7.16 -7.71 1.71
N LEU A 117 6.99 -6.47 1.26
CA LEU A 117 7.90 -5.37 1.56
C LEU A 117 7.96 -5.11 3.06
N LEU A 118 6.80 -4.99 3.72
CA LEU A 118 6.66 -4.80 5.16
C LEU A 118 7.49 -5.81 5.96
N MET A 119 7.46 -7.09 5.57
CA MET A 119 8.21 -8.16 6.25
C MET A 119 9.74 -8.04 6.10
N ARG A 120 10.21 -7.26 5.14
CA ARG A 120 11.65 -7.05 4.84
C ARG A 120 12.15 -5.68 5.29
N ARG A 121 11.23 -4.83 5.74
CA ARG A 121 11.48 -3.42 6.09
C ARG A 121 10.92 -3.13 7.49
N PRO A 122 11.67 -3.53 8.54
CA PRO A 122 11.23 -3.43 9.93
C PRO A 122 11.01 -1.99 10.40
N GLU A 123 11.51 -1.01 9.65
CA GLU A 123 11.29 0.42 9.86
C GLU A 123 9.89 0.88 9.42
N THR A 124 9.04 -0.02 8.88
CA THR A 124 7.67 0.34 8.50
C THR A 124 6.76 0.37 9.72
N ASP A 125 6.16 1.53 10.00
CA ASP A 125 5.33 1.80 11.19
C ASP A 125 3.88 1.38 11.01
N GLY A 126 3.39 1.34 9.76
CA GLY A 126 2.00 1.00 9.48
C GLY A 126 1.72 0.65 8.02
N PHE A 127 0.57 0.03 7.79
CA PHE A 127 0.14 -0.34 6.45
C PHE A 127 -1.36 -0.14 6.21
N ILE A 128 -1.70 0.01 4.92
CA ILE A 128 -3.07 -0.05 4.40
C ILE A 128 -3.14 -1.12 3.30
N SER A 129 -4.01 -2.08 3.45
CA SER A 129 -4.20 -3.21 2.52
C SER A 129 -5.63 -3.22 2.00
N VAL A 130 -5.84 -2.77 0.76
CA VAL A 130 -7.17 -2.71 0.14
C VAL A 130 -7.36 -3.92 -0.79
N SER A 131 -8.43 -4.69 -0.59
CA SER A 131 -8.78 -5.90 -1.34
C SER A 131 -7.59 -6.84 -1.57
N PRO A 132 -6.87 -7.28 -0.51
CA PRO A 132 -5.72 -8.16 -0.66
C PRO A 132 -6.13 -9.50 -1.29
N PRO A 133 -5.39 -10.01 -2.29
CA PRO A 133 -5.79 -11.20 -3.06
C PRO A 133 -5.45 -12.52 -2.33
N ALA A 134 -6.06 -12.73 -1.15
CA ALA A 134 -5.74 -13.82 -0.23
C ALA A 134 -6.14 -15.22 -0.74
N ASN A 135 -6.98 -15.31 -1.79
CA ASN A 135 -7.31 -16.55 -2.48
C ASN A 135 -6.33 -16.91 -3.61
N MET A 136 -5.51 -15.94 -4.07
CA MET A 136 -4.61 -16.11 -5.21
C MET A 136 -3.13 -16.17 -4.80
N TYR A 137 -2.79 -15.53 -3.67
CA TYR A 137 -1.43 -15.42 -3.17
C TYR A 137 -1.34 -15.86 -1.71
N ASP A 138 -0.21 -16.42 -1.33
CA ASP A 138 0.06 -16.79 0.05
C ASP A 138 0.34 -15.56 0.92
N PHE A 139 -0.32 -15.48 2.07
CA PHE A 139 -0.11 -14.47 3.12
C PHE A 139 0.43 -15.09 4.42
N SER A 140 0.80 -16.37 4.39
CA SER A 140 1.29 -17.08 5.59
C SER A 140 2.59 -16.50 6.15
N PHE A 141 3.37 -15.82 5.31
CA PHE A 141 4.62 -15.15 5.69
C PHE A 141 4.42 -13.99 6.69
N LEU A 142 3.18 -13.46 6.85
CA LEU A 142 2.87 -12.37 7.79
C LEU A 142 2.81 -12.81 9.28
N ALA A 143 3.37 -13.92 9.63
CA ALA A 143 3.39 -14.39 11.02
C ALA A 143 4.84 -14.61 11.49
N PRO A 144 5.40 -13.72 12.34
CA PRO A 144 4.77 -12.56 12.98
C PRO A 144 4.75 -11.32 12.06
N CYS A 145 3.64 -10.58 12.08
CA CYS A 145 3.52 -9.29 11.39
C CYS A 145 4.20 -8.18 12.22
N PRO A 146 5.08 -7.35 11.62
CA PRO A 146 5.88 -6.40 12.39
C PRO A 146 5.15 -5.10 12.73
N ALA A 147 4.03 -4.77 12.07
CA ALA A 147 3.34 -3.49 12.23
C ALA A 147 1.82 -3.65 12.32
N SER A 148 1.18 -2.66 12.94
CA SER A 148 -0.27 -2.50 12.93
C SER A 148 -0.75 -1.96 11.57
N GLY A 149 -1.99 -2.27 11.20
CA GLY A 149 -2.52 -1.80 9.92
C GLY A 149 -4.02 -1.99 9.74
N LEU A 150 -4.50 -1.50 8.60
CA LEU A 150 -5.88 -1.63 8.15
C LEU A 150 -5.96 -2.59 6.96
N PHE A 151 -6.88 -3.55 7.05
CA PHE A 151 -7.43 -4.28 5.91
C PHE A 151 -8.79 -3.70 5.57
N LEU A 152 -8.99 -3.28 4.32
CA LEU A 152 -10.25 -2.78 3.79
C LEU A 152 -10.71 -3.68 2.66
N HIS A 153 -11.95 -4.20 2.73
CA HIS A 153 -12.45 -5.18 1.76
C HIS A 153 -13.93 -4.95 1.44
N GLY A 154 -14.37 -5.41 0.28
CA GLY A 154 -15.76 -5.30 -0.15
C GLY A 154 -16.56 -6.57 0.10
N SER A 155 -17.79 -6.48 0.65
CA SER A 155 -18.64 -7.65 0.91
C SER A 155 -19.13 -8.32 -0.39
N ALA A 156 -19.21 -7.57 -1.49
CA ALA A 156 -19.60 -8.06 -2.82
C ALA A 156 -18.39 -8.32 -3.75
N ASP A 157 -17.19 -8.47 -3.19
CA ASP A 157 -15.99 -8.81 -3.97
C ASP A 157 -16.07 -10.26 -4.44
N THR A 158 -16.31 -10.44 -5.76
CA THR A 158 -16.38 -11.74 -6.42
C THR A 158 -15.02 -12.23 -6.92
N VAL A 159 -14.01 -11.38 -6.94
CA VAL A 159 -12.63 -11.74 -7.32
C VAL A 159 -11.90 -12.36 -6.14
N VAL A 160 -12.07 -11.75 -4.96
CA VAL A 160 -11.51 -12.25 -3.71
C VAL A 160 -12.64 -12.37 -2.67
N PRO A 161 -13.12 -13.59 -2.38
CA PRO A 161 -14.13 -13.80 -1.36
C PRO A 161 -13.66 -13.26 0.00
N ASN A 162 -14.53 -12.50 0.70
CA ASN A 162 -14.20 -11.88 1.98
C ASN A 162 -13.70 -12.88 3.04
N VAL A 163 -14.21 -14.11 3.03
CA VAL A 163 -13.77 -15.17 3.95
C VAL A 163 -12.27 -15.47 3.88
N GLU A 164 -11.65 -15.31 2.73
CA GLU A 164 -10.21 -15.52 2.57
C GLU A 164 -9.40 -14.41 3.24
N VAL A 165 -9.87 -13.16 3.14
CA VAL A 165 -9.26 -12.02 3.85
C VAL A 165 -9.49 -12.12 5.35
N GLU A 166 -10.69 -12.52 5.79
CA GLU A 166 -11.02 -12.74 7.20
C GLU A 166 -10.12 -13.79 7.87
N ARG A 167 -9.74 -14.84 7.16
CA ARG A 167 -8.78 -15.84 7.66
C ARG A 167 -7.41 -15.23 7.94
N VAL A 168 -6.92 -14.40 7.02
CA VAL A 168 -5.65 -13.67 7.21
C VAL A 168 -5.75 -12.73 8.41
N VAL A 169 -6.78 -11.90 8.47
CA VAL A 169 -7.00 -10.94 9.54
C VAL A 169 -7.13 -11.63 10.91
N THR A 170 -7.90 -12.72 10.99
CA THR A 170 -8.08 -13.49 12.24
C THR A 170 -6.75 -14.02 12.74
N LYS A 171 -5.92 -14.56 11.85
CA LYS A 171 -4.58 -15.06 12.20
C LYS A 171 -3.68 -13.93 12.70
N LEU A 172 -3.71 -12.76 12.07
CA LEU A 172 -2.92 -11.61 12.48
C LEU A 172 -3.38 -11.03 13.82
N ARG A 173 -4.69 -10.97 14.05
CA ARG A 173 -5.27 -10.49 15.33
C ARG A 173 -4.93 -11.37 16.54
N SER A 174 -4.53 -12.61 16.32
CA SER A 174 -4.05 -13.48 17.42
C SER A 174 -2.65 -13.12 17.93
N GLN A 175 -1.94 -12.24 17.23
CA GLN A 175 -0.60 -11.79 17.61
C GLN A 175 -0.67 -10.67 18.66
N LYS A 176 0.31 -10.68 19.58
CA LYS A 176 0.45 -9.62 20.58
C LYS A 176 1.30 -8.46 20.03
N GLY A 177 1.01 -7.25 20.49
CA GLY A 177 1.83 -6.07 20.18
C GLY A 177 1.45 -5.34 18.89
N ILE A 178 0.49 -5.85 18.12
CA ILE A 178 -0.06 -5.18 16.94
C ILE A 178 -1.57 -5.08 17.01
N VAL A 179 -2.13 -4.08 16.32
CA VAL A 179 -3.56 -3.89 16.16
C VAL A 179 -3.89 -3.98 14.66
N ILE A 180 -4.76 -4.91 14.32
CA ILE A 180 -5.24 -5.10 12.94
C ILE A 180 -6.70 -4.68 12.88
N ASP A 181 -6.96 -3.53 12.26
CA ASP A 181 -8.30 -3.09 11.93
C ASP A 181 -8.76 -3.79 10.62
N TYR A 182 -10.01 -4.16 10.54
CA TYR A 182 -10.61 -4.78 9.36
C TYR A 182 -11.98 -4.18 9.13
N ASP A 183 -12.13 -3.50 8.01
CA ASP A 183 -13.37 -2.87 7.58
C ASP A 183 -13.92 -3.62 6.36
N LEU A 184 -15.11 -4.20 6.52
CA LEU A 184 -15.86 -4.84 5.43
C LEU A 184 -16.95 -3.88 4.96
N ILE A 185 -16.84 -3.43 3.70
CA ILE A 185 -17.76 -2.44 3.13
C ILE A 185 -18.88 -3.13 2.38
N GLU A 186 -20.12 -2.94 2.87
CA GLU A 186 -21.30 -3.55 2.30
C GLU A 186 -21.51 -3.13 0.84
N GLY A 187 -21.71 -4.11 -0.05
CA GLY A 187 -21.96 -3.91 -1.48
C GLY A 187 -20.74 -3.52 -2.30
N ALA A 188 -19.59 -3.23 -1.69
CA ALA A 188 -18.40 -2.89 -2.43
C ALA A 188 -17.83 -4.13 -3.15
N THR A 189 -17.49 -3.93 -4.44
CA THR A 189 -16.84 -4.95 -5.27
C THR A 189 -15.32 -4.78 -5.24
N HIS A 190 -14.60 -5.73 -5.85
CA HIS A 190 -13.13 -5.65 -5.99
C HIS A 190 -12.66 -4.32 -6.58
N PHE A 191 -13.43 -3.74 -7.50
CA PHE A 191 -13.01 -2.57 -8.30
C PHE A 191 -13.29 -1.22 -7.64
N TRP A 192 -14.09 -1.16 -6.57
CA TRP A 192 -14.42 0.06 -5.80
C TRP A 192 -15.06 1.19 -6.61
N ALA A 193 -15.56 0.94 -7.83
CA ALA A 193 -16.02 1.99 -8.75
C ALA A 193 -17.05 2.93 -8.11
N GLU A 194 -18.06 2.36 -7.42
CA GLU A 194 -19.13 3.11 -6.76
C GLU A 194 -18.83 3.39 -5.27
N HIS A 195 -17.74 2.81 -4.73
CA HIS A 195 -17.37 2.87 -3.32
C HIS A 195 -16.02 3.56 -3.05
N LEU A 196 -15.51 4.35 -4.01
CA LEU A 196 -14.33 5.19 -3.76
C LEU A 196 -14.49 6.13 -2.57
N PRO A 197 -15.67 6.74 -2.31
CA PRO A 197 -15.89 7.51 -1.09
C PRO A 197 -15.71 6.71 0.20
N SER A 198 -16.05 5.40 0.18
CA SER A 198 -15.81 4.52 1.33
C SER A 198 -14.33 4.27 1.56
N VAL A 199 -13.51 4.14 0.48
CA VAL A 199 -12.05 4.10 0.62
C VAL A 199 -11.54 5.39 1.25
N GLU A 200 -12.07 6.55 0.83
CA GLU A 200 -11.68 7.85 1.38
C GLU A 200 -11.99 7.95 2.88
N SER A 201 -13.21 7.61 3.30
CA SER A 201 -13.63 7.71 4.70
C SER A 201 -12.87 6.72 5.59
N HIS A 202 -12.91 5.43 5.28
CA HIS A 202 -12.33 4.39 6.15
C HIS A 202 -10.80 4.48 6.27
N VAL A 203 -10.09 4.65 5.16
CA VAL A 203 -8.64 4.86 5.19
C VAL A 203 -8.30 6.19 5.86
N GLY A 204 -9.10 7.24 5.60
CA GLY A 204 -8.94 8.54 6.22
C GLY A 204 -9.07 8.49 7.73
N ASP A 205 -10.16 7.93 8.24
CA ASP A 205 -10.45 7.80 9.66
C ASP A 205 -9.40 6.95 10.39
N TYR A 206 -8.96 5.85 9.74
CA TYR A 206 -7.88 5.02 10.26
C TYR A 206 -6.57 5.80 10.42
N LEU A 207 -6.16 6.54 9.39
CA LEU A 207 -4.94 7.35 9.44
C LEU A 207 -5.04 8.43 10.52
N ASP A 208 -6.18 9.12 10.63
CA ASP A 208 -6.40 10.16 11.64
C ASP A 208 -6.33 9.59 13.06
N LYS A 209 -6.96 8.43 13.30
CA LYS A 209 -6.88 7.68 14.55
C LYS A 209 -5.44 7.31 14.92
N ARG A 210 -4.67 6.82 13.95
CA ARG A 210 -3.29 6.36 14.18
C ARG A 210 -2.34 7.52 14.44
N LEU A 211 -2.45 8.60 13.66
CA LEU A 211 -1.61 9.79 13.82
C LEU A 211 -1.91 10.57 15.09
N ALA A 212 -3.16 10.53 15.60
CA ALA A 212 -3.52 11.14 16.89
C ALA A 212 -3.05 10.32 18.10
N ALA A 213 -2.81 9.03 17.96
CA ALA A 213 -2.40 8.14 19.05
C ALA A 213 -0.90 8.18 19.35
N GLU A 214 -0.11 8.82 18.49
CA GLU A 214 1.34 8.97 18.69
C GLU A 214 1.64 10.32 19.34
N PRO A 215 2.33 10.35 20.49
CA PRO A 215 2.77 11.61 21.09
C PRO A 215 3.76 12.30 20.14
N ALA A 216 3.59 13.62 20.01
CA ALA A 216 4.40 14.50 19.17
C ALA A 216 5.88 14.54 19.63
#